data_118972c4932c317f58c618437db14bc0
#
_entry.id   118972c4932c317f58c618437db14bc0
#
_cell.length_a   1.000
_cell.length_b   1.000
_cell.length_c   1.000
_cell.angle_alpha   90.00
_cell.angle_beta   90.00
_cell.angle_gamma   90.00
#
_symmetry.space_group_name_H-M   'P 1'
#
loop_
_entity.id
_entity.type
_entity.pdbx_description
1 polymer ?
#
loop_
_entity_poly.entity_id
_entity_poly.type
_entity_poly.pdbx_seq_one_letter_code
_entity_poly.pdbx_strand_id
1 'polypeptide(L)'
;MTGDDQDSGQVSGLGRIELSLLDPQPSTEQIVAVIERARQEGIGAVWLPPTSFPVRGIGGEGDAQGSVRLCSVAGYPTGQHHVLVTASEAHMAVANGADEVTVVLDPAHVYGGPDATGDLNALIGEIVTLREAVPYPAVLRVALGTVRGAGQVTGSVPAAVLQTVARAAVAAGADVVVGPSDDAPGEGSAEETIRILAEAVAGSSVTVMSGRVLSFDDPGAFDVVERLSAAGAHRVVLDAASLSTGSTA
;
A
#
# COMPACT_ATOMS: atom_id res chain seq x y z
N MET A 1 12.90 -26.18 33.36
CA MET A 1 11.51 -26.19 32.84
C MET A 1 11.08 -24.75 32.82
N THR A 2 11.33 -24.10 31.74
CA THR A 2 10.88 -22.75 31.44
C THR A 2 10.53 -22.76 29.97
N GLY A 3 9.23 -22.71 29.66
CA GLY A 3 8.76 -22.61 28.31
C GLY A 3 9.03 -21.19 27.78
N ASP A 4 9.78 -21.12 26.72
CA ASP A 4 9.85 -19.95 25.87
C ASP A 4 8.52 -19.88 25.08
N ASP A 5 7.62 -19.05 25.55
CA ASP A 5 6.49 -18.57 24.77
C ASP A 5 7.05 -17.67 23.66
N GLN A 6 7.26 -18.24 22.50
CA GLN A 6 7.36 -17.47 21.27
C GLN A 6 5.97 -16.91 20.98
N ASP A 7 5.70 -15.74 21.50
CA ASP A 7 4.61 -14.87 21.07
C ASP A 7 4.93 -14.41 19.62
N SER A 8 4.68 -15.30 18.67
CA SER A 8 4.52 -14.94 17.28
C SER A 8 3.19 -14.20 17.18
N GLY A 9 3.24 -12.86 17.29
CA GLY A 9 2.09 -11.97 17.22
C GLY A 9 1.27 -12.24 15.96
N GLN A 10 0.33 -13.15 16.08
CA GLN A 10 -0.66 -13.44 15.05
C GLN A 10 -1.62 -12.26 15.05
N VAL A 11 -1.34 -11.27 14.17
CA VAL A 11 -2.24 -10.16 13.94
C VAL A 11 -3.62 -10.76 13.64
N SER A 12 -4.63 -10.37 14.41
CA SER A 12 -6.02 -10.82 14.18
C SER A 12 -6.38 -10.60 12.71
N GLY A 13 -7.23 -11.43 12.11
CA GLY A 13 -7.54 -11.36 10.68
C GLY A 13 -7.87 -9.94 10.20
N LEU A 14 -8.54 -9.13 11.01
CA LEU A 14 -8.88 -7.73 10.72
C LEU A 14 -7.68 -6.77 10.77
N GLY A 15 -6.66 -7.02 11.59
CA GLY A 15 -5.43 -6.23 11.63
C GLY A 15 -4.58 -6.31 10.35
N ARG A 16 -4.89 -7.26 9.46
CA ARG A 16 -4.29 -7.39 8.14
C ARG A 16 -5.02 -6.58 7.06
N ILE A 17 -6.20 -6.06 7.37
CA ILE A 17 -6.97 -5.23 6.46
C ILE A 17 -6.55 -3.78 6.61
N GLU A 18 -6.52 -3.08 5.50
CA GLU A 18 -6.37 -1.63 5.42
C GLU A 18 -7.52 -1.07 4.60
N LEU A 19 -8.02 0.09 4.99
CA LEU A 19 -9.08 0.78 4.26
C LEU A 19 -8.47 1.89 3.41
N SER A 20 -8.90 2.02 2.15
CA SER A 20 -8.50 3.13 1.29
C SER A 20 -9.66 4.08 1.04
N LEU A 21 -9.47 5.36 1.36
CA LEU A 21 -10.36 6.47 1.02
C LEU A 21 -9.58 7.44 0.13
N LEU A 22 -9.42 7.07 -1.13
CA LEU A 22 -8.64 7.83 -2.12
C LEU A 22 -9.55 8.53 -3.15
N ASP A 23 -10.78 8.87 -2.74
CA ASP A 23 -11.67 9.69 -3.54
C ASP A 23 -11.06 11.06 -3.80
N PRO A 24 -11.36 11.71 -4.95
CA PRO A 24 -10.76 12.99 -5.29
C PRO A 24 -11.06 14.12 -4.31
N GLN A 25 -12.14 14.03 -3.54
CA GLN A 25 -12.59 15.07 -2.60
C GLN A 25 -13.28 14.45 -1.38
N PRO A 26 -12.58 13.70 -0.52
CA PRO A 26 -13.18 13.18 0.69
C PRO A 26 -13.46 14.34 1.66
N SER A 27 -14.65 14.38 2.23
CA SER A 27 -14.98 15.38 3.26
C SER A 27 -14.27 15.05 4.58
N THR A 28 -14.12 16.05 5.45
CA THR A 28 -13.54 15.83 6.78
C THR A 28 -14.34 14.79 7.56
N GLU A 29 -15.67 14.81 7.45
CA GLU A 29 -16.56 13.86 8.09
C GLU A 29 -16.34 12.43 7.59
N GLN A 30 -16.11 12.25 6.29
CA GLN A 30 -15.79 10.96 5.70
C GLN A 30 -14.45 10.42 6.20
N ILE A 31 -13.43 11.28 6.27
CA ILE A 31 -12.11 10.92 6.80
C ILE A 31 -12.23 10.47 8.26
N VAL A 32 -12.92 11.24 9.09
CA VAL A 32 -13.14 10.88 10.50
C VAL A 32 -13.90 9.57 10.60
N ALA A 33 -14.98 9.40 9.83
CA ALA A 33 -15.81 8.21 9.88
C ALA A 33 -15.03 6.93 9.50
N VAL A 34 -14.19 6.97 8.47
CA VAL A 34 -13.41 5.79 8.06
C VAL A 34 -12.36 5.42 9.12
N ILE A 35 -11.73 6.41 9.76
CA ILE A 35 -10.75 6.16 10.81
C ILE A 35 -11.42 5.60 12.07
N GLU A 36 -12.56 6.16 12.48
CA GLU A 36 -13.34 5.63 13.61
C GLU A 36 -13.84 4.20 13.33
N ARG A 37 -14.26 3.92 12.09
CA ARG A 37 -14.63 2.56 11.68
C ARG A 37 -13.45 1.61 11.78
N ALA A 38 -12.28 2.02 11.30
CA ALA A 38 -11.07 1.21 11.39
C ALA A 38 -10.70 0.89 12.85
N ARG A 39 -10.82 1.88 13.76
CA ARG A 39 -10.59 1.67 15.20
C ARG A 39 -11.56 0.67 15.81
N GLN A 40 -12.85 0.85 15.54
CA GLN A 40 -13.90 -0.01 16.11
C GLN A 40 -13.76 -1.46 15.68
N GLU A 41 -13.32 -1.70 14.46
CA GLU A 41 -13.18 -3.04 13.89
C GLU A 41 -11.77 -3.65 14.04
N GLY A 42 -10.82 -2.89 14.56
CA GLY A 42 -9.44 -3.37 14.71
C GLY A 42 -8.68 -3.50 13.40
N ILE A 43 -9.01 -2.65 12.41
CA ILE A 43 -8.34 -2.56 11.11
C ILE A 43 -6.99 -1.87 11.26
N GLY A 44 -5.99 -2.36 10.55
CA GLY A 44 -4.59 -1.99 10.75
C GLY A 44 -4.19 -0.58 10.30
N ALA A 45 -4.77 -0.07 9.21
CA ALA A 45 -4.42 1.25 8.67
C ALA A 45 -5.53 1.83 7.78
N VAL A 46 -5.45 3.15 7.55
CA VAL A 46 -6.30 3.89 6.61
C VAL A 46 -5.44 4.68 5.63
N TRP A 47 -5.72 4.55 4.34
CA TRP A 47 -5.08 5.31 3.27
C TRP A 47 -5.87 6.56 2.94
N LEU A 48 -5.20 7.70 2.92
CA LEU A 48 -5.79 9.00 2.68
C LEU A 48 -5.01 9.76 1.60
N PRO A 49 -5.67 10.65 0.83
CA PRO A 49 -4.98 11.56 -0.08
C PRO A 49 -3.98 12.45 0.69
N PRO A 50 -2.85 12.86 0.09
CA PRO A 50 -1.84 13.70 0.76
C PRO A 50 -2.41 15.03 1.24
N THR A 51 -3.42 15.58 0.56
CA THR A 51 -4.11 16.83 0.96
C THR A 51 -4.96 16.70 2.22
N SER A 52 -5.19 15.48 2.71
CA SER A 52 -5.92 15.24 3.97
C SER A 52 -5.02 15.42 5.21
N PHE A 53 -3.73 15.54 5.01
CA PHE A 53 -2.77 15.70 6.11
C PHE A 53 -2.44 17.18 6.36
N PRO A 54 -2.30 17.62 7.64
CA PRO A 54 -2.54 16.86 8.86
C PRO A 54 -4.03 16.56 9.07
N VAL A 55 -4.34 15.33 9.50
CA VAL A 55 -5.72 14.91 9.73
C VAL A 55 -6.29 15.65 10.93
N ARG A 56 -7.35 16.43 10.68
CA ARG A 56 -7.99 17.24 11.72
C ARG A 56 -9.01 16.42 12.50
N GLY A 57 -9.06 16.64 13.82
CA GLY A 57 -10.05 15.99 14.70
C GLY A 57 -9.65 14.59 15.18
N ILE A 58 -8.47 14.12 14.82
CA ILE A 58 -7.90 12.85 15.28
C ILE A 58 -6.54 13.17 15.90
N GLY A 59 -6.42 12.99 17.20
CA GLY A 59 -5.18 13.23 17.94
C GLY A 59 -5.47 13.88 19.27
N GLY A 60 -5.78 13.06 20.28
CA GLY A 60 -5.56 13.41 21.69
C GLY A 60 -4.28 12.71 22.11
N GLU A 61 -3.35 13.41 22.77
CA GLU A 61 -2.26 12.79 23.51
C GLU A 61 -2.87 11.78 24.49
N GLY A 62 -2.77 10.48 24.19
CA GLY A 62 -3.28 9.44 25.07
C GLY A 62 -3.71 8.12 24.41
N ASP A 63 -3.91 8.07 23.11
CA ASP A 63 -4.35 6.84 22.42
C ASP A 63 -3.19 5.87 22.12
N ALA A 64 -2.46 5.47 23.16
CA ALA A 64 -1.37 4.48 23.05
C ALA A 64 -1.87 3.04 22.91
N GLN A 65 -3.16 2.80 22.80
CA GLN A 65 -3.75 1.47 22.71
C GLN A 65 -4.60 1.35 21.46
N GLY A 66 -3.99 0.85 20.36
CA GLY A 66 -4.70 0.51 19.12
C GLY A 66 -4.87 1.65 18.11
N SER A 67 -3.88 2.54 17.98
CA SER A 67 -3.94 3.61 16.97
C SER A 67 -3.91 3.02 15.56
N VAL A 68 -4.96 3.31 14.77
CA VAL A 68 -4.97 3.03 13.33
C VAL A 68 -3.84 3.83 12.68
N ARG A 69 -3.01 3.17 11.89
CA ARG A 69 -1.94 3.85 11.16
C ARG A 69 -2.50 4.66 10.01
N LEU A 70 -1.97 5.84 9.83
CA LEU A 70 -2.36 6.72 8.73
C LEU A 70 -1.34 6.59 7.59
N CYS A 71 -1.81 6.12 6.45
CA CYS A 71 -1.02 5.94 5.26
C CYS A 71 -1.38 7.01 4.22
N SER A 72 -0.39 7.72 3.70
CA SER A 72 -0.56 8.61 2.56
C SER A 72 -0.14 7.94 1.27
N VAL A 73 -0.44 8.59 0.14
CA VAL A 73 0.03 8.18 -1.18
C VAL A 73 0.86 9.30 -1.80
N ALA A 74 1.84 8.94 -2.64
CA ALA A 74 2.61 9.90 -3.43
C ALA A 74 2.81 9.37 -4.85
N GLY A 75 2.86 10.27 -5.82
CA GLY A 75 2.90 9.90 -7.25
C GLY A 75 1.60 9.28 -7.77
N TYR A 76 0.56 9.26 -6.95
CA TYR A 76 -0.74 8.66 -7.26
C TYR A 76 -1.52 9.48 -8.31
N PRO A 77 -2.27 8.85 -9.24
CA PRO A 77 -2.41 7.40 -9.36
C PRO A 77 -1.41 6.73 -10.34
N THR A 78 -0.63 7.47 -11.10
CA THR A 78 0.06 6.97 -12.30
C THR A 78 1.54 6.68 -12.11
N GLY A 79 2.20 7.24 -11.10
CA GLY A 79 3.64 7.21 -10.94
C GLY A 79 4.41 8.08 -11.95
N GLN A 80 3.73 8.68 -12.94
CA GLN A 80 4.33 9.46 -14.02
C GLN A 80 4.64 10.90 -13.62
N HIS A 81 5.33 11.06 -12.50
CA HIS A 81 5.82 12.34 -12.01
C HIS A 81 7.35 12.33 -11.97
N HIS A 82 7.95 13.51 -12.07
CA HIS A 82 9.38 13.61 -11.80
C HIS A 82 9.66 13.18 -10.36
N VAL A 83 10.67 12.34 -10.13
CA VAL A 83 10.96 11.73 -8.82
C VAL A 83 11.05 12.74 -7.68
N LEU A 84 11.61 13.94 -7.92
CA LEU A 84 11.70 14.99 -6.90
C LEU A 84 10.33 15.56 -6.51
N VAL A 85 9.34 15.55 -7.40
CA VAL A 85 7.96 15.95 -7.10
C VAL A 85 7.33 14.91 -6.19
N THR A 86 7.44 13.64 -6.56
CA THR A 86 6.95 12.52 -5.76
C THR A 86 7.63 12.46 -4.38
N ALA A 87 8.96 12.67 -4.34
CA ALA A 87 9.71 12.73 -3.09
C ALA A 87 9.27 13.89 -2.19
N SER A 88 9.01 15.06 -2.78
CA SER A 88 8.48 16.21 -2.01
C SER A 88 7.09 15.93 -1.45
N GLU A 89 6.20 15.31 -2.22
CA GLU A 89 4.87 14.91 -1.77
C GLU A 89 4.96 13.89 -0.62
N ALA A 90 5.80 12.87 -0.75
CA ALA A 90 6.03 11.87 0.28
C ALA A 90 6.60 12.50 1.57
N HIS A 91 7.59 13.38 1.44
CA HIS A 91 8.18 14.10 2.57
C HIS A 91 7.14 14.94 3.31
N MET A 92 6.32 15.69 2.56
CA MET A 92 5.26 16.52 3.14
C MET A 92 4.21 15.67 3.88
N ALA A 93 3.87 14.50 3.35
CA ALA A 93 2.94 13.60 4.01
C ALA A 93 3.48 13.16 5.38
N VAL A 94 4.75 12.73 5.45
CA VAL A 94 5.40 12.34 6.72
C VAL A 94 5.49 13.53 7.67
N ALA A 95 5.94 14.70 7.19
CA ALA A 95 6.06 15.89 8.00
C ALA A 95 4.70 16.37 8.59
N ASN A 96 3.60 16.00 7.96
CA ASN A 96 2.24 16.30 8.42
C ASN A 96 1.56 15.11 9.14
N GLY A 97 2.30 14.06 9.52
CA GLY A 97 1.82 13.01 10.41
C GLY A 97 1.35 11.73 9.74
N ALA A 98 1.76 11.45 8.50
CA ALA A 98 1.60 10.11 7.94
C ALA A 98 2.63 9.15 8.57
N ASP A 99 2.15 8.01 9.07
CA ASP A 99 3.00 6.94 9.60
C ASP A 99 3.67 6.14 8.48
N GLU A 100 2.99 6.04 7.35
CA GLU A 100 3.39 5.25 6.20
C GLU A 100 3.08 6.00 4.89
N VAL A 101 3.92 5.87 3.88
CA VAL A 101 3.68 6.46 2.56
C VAL A 101 3.80 5.40 1.49
N THR A 102 2.74 5.24 0.70
CA THR A 102 2.74 4.40 -0.50
C THR A 102 3.09 5.25 -1.71
N VAL A 103 4.21 4.95 -2.33
CA VAL A 103 4.66 5.65 -3.55
C VAL A 103 4.36 4.79 -4.76
N VAL A 104 3.69 5.38 -5.74
CA VAL A 104 3.48 4.73 -7.04
C VAL A 104 4.73 4.97 -7.87
N LEU A 105 5.42 3.89 -8.25
CA LEU A 105 6.63 3.95 -9.05
C LEU A 105 6.31 4.25 -10.53
N ASP A 106 7.25 4.86 -11.24
CA ASP A 106 7.09 5.09 -12.68
C ASP A 106 6.99 3.74 -13.42
N PRO A 107 5.87 3.49 -14.12
CA PRO A 107 5.71 2.25 -14.88
C PRO A 107 6.80 2.01 -15.92
N ALA A 108 7.41 3.08 -16.46
CA ALA A 108 8.51 2.95 -17.40
C ALA A 108 9.77 2.35 -16.74
N HIS A 109 10.03 2.65 -15.48
CA HIS A 109 11.13 2.06 -14.73
C HIS A 109 10.83 0.61 -14.31
N VAL A 110 9.58 0.33 -13.95
CA VAL A 110 9.14 -1.00 -13.50
C VAL A 110 9.04 -2.00 -14.65
N TYR A 111 8.35 -1.62 -15.72
CA TYR A 111 7.96 -2.54 -16.80
C TYR A 111 8.72 -2.30 -18.11
N GLY A 112 9.45 -1.21 -18.18
CA GLY A 112 10.08 -0.76 -19.41
C GLY A 112 9.14 -0.06 -20.38
N GLY A 113 9.74 0.57 -21.38
CA GLY A 113 9.02 1.12 -22.52
C GLY A 113 8.57 0.01 -23.51
N PRO A 114 8.26 0.39 -24.77
CA PRO A 114 7.80 -0.55 -25.80
C PRO A 114 8.71 -1.75 -26.04
N ASP A 115 9.98 -1.66 -25.65
CA ASP A 115 10.99 -2.72 -25.81
C ASP A 115 11.07 -3.67 -24.61
N ALA A 116 10.16 -3.54 -23.62
CA ALA A 116 10.01 -4.40 -22.44
C ALA A 116 11.28 -4.60 -21.58
N THR A 117 12.22 -3.68 -21.66
CA THR A 117 13.40 -3.67 -20.78
C THR A 117 13.28 -2.52 -19.80
N GLY A 118 12.86 -2.82 -18.55
CA GLY A 118 12.84 -1.83 -17.48
C GLY A 118 14.24 -1.26 -17.23
N ASP A 119 14.32 -0.01 -16.81
CA ASP A 119 15.58 0.58 -16.36
C ASP A 119 15.78 0.34 -14.87
N LEU A 120 16.48 -0.76 -14.55
CA LEU A 120 16.75 -1.14 -13.17
C LEU A 120 17.55 -0.08 -12.39
N ASN A 121 18.45 0.64 -13.04
CA ASN A 121 19.22 1.70 -12.40
C ASN A 121 18.35 2.91 -12.09
N ALA A 122 17.48 3.30 -13.00
CA ALA A 122 16.50 4.35 -12.77
C ALA A 122 15.53 3.96 -11.64
N LEU A 123 15.05 2.73 -11.64
CA LEU A 123 14.19 2.20 -10.58
C LEU A 123 14.85 2.26 -9.20
N ILE A 124 16.09 1.77 -9.09
CA ILE A 124 16.84 1.82 -7.83
C ILE A 124 17.07 3.27 -7.40
N GLY A 125 17.47 4.14 -8.32
CA GLY A 125 17.68 5.57 -8.05
C GLY A 125 16.40 6.27 -7.59
N GLU A 126 15.27 5.94 -8.18
CA GLU A 126 13.95 6.42 -7.77
C GLU A 126 13.64 6.00 -6.33
N ILE A 127 13.72 4.71 -6.01
CA ILE A 127 13.40 4.19 -4.66
C ILE A 127 14.35 4.76 -3.59
N VAL A 128 15.65 4.87 -3.88
CA VAL A 128 16.62 5.49 -2.96
C VAL A 128 16.24 6.95 -2.68
N THR A 129 15.91 7.73 -3.70
CA THR A 129 15.47 9.12 -3.53
C THR A 129 14.20 9.21 -2.65
N LEU A 130 13.28 8.28 -2.86
CA LEU A 130 12.04 8.22 -2.08
C LEU A 130 12.31 7.78 -0.63
N ARG A 131 13.26 6.86 -0.40
CA ARG A 131 13.66 6.48 0.96
C ARG A 131 14.26 7.65 1.74
N GLU A 132 15.06 8.48 1.07
CA GLU A 132 15.60 9.70 1.70
C GLU A 132 14.50 10.70 2.07
N ALA A 133 13.44 10.77 1.26
CA ALA A 133 12.28 11.65 1.52
C ALA A 133 11.35 11.12 2.61
N VAL A 134 11.33 9.80 2.86
CA VAL A 134 10.52 9.10 3.88
C VAL A 134 11.47 8.50 4.93
N PRO A 135 12.05 9.30 5.85
CA PRO A 135 13.01 8.79 6.81
C PRO A 135 12.36 7.92 7.87
N TYR A 136 13.13 6.96 8.43
CA TYR A 136 12.67 6.19 9.58
C TYR A 136 12.26 7.12 10.74
N PRO A 137 11.22 6.77 11.53
CA PRO A 137 10.52 5.48 11.55
C PRO A 137 9.37 5.34 10.55
N ALA A 138 9.13 6.34 9.68
CA ALA A 138 8.05 6.22 8.69
C ALA A 138 8.33 5.09 7.69
N VAL A 139 7.27 4.35 7.34
CA VAL A 139 7.33 3.19 6.45
C VAL A 139 7.22 3.64 4.99
N LEU A 140 8.22 3.26 4.17
CA LEU A 140 8.18 3.43 2.73
C LEU A 140 7.58 2.19 2.07
N ARG A 141 6.45 2.36 1.41
CA ARG A 141 5.82 1.33 0.57
C ARG A 141 5.99 1.70 -0.90
N VAL A 142 6.37 0.76 -1.73
CA VAL A 142 6.51 0.96 -3.18
C VAL A 142 5.45 0.16 -3.91
N ALA A 143 4.60 0.84 -4.68
CA ALA A 143 3.55 0.22 -5.47
C ALA A 143 4.04 -0.03 -6.90
N LEU A 144 3.94 -1.29 -7.34
CA LEU A 144 4.41 -1.77 -8.65
C LEU A 144 3.40 -1.50 -9.78
N GLY A 145 2.60 -0.49 -9.67
CA GLY A 145 1.59 -0.16 -10.67
C GLY A 145 0.57 0.80 -10.12
N THR A 146 -0.38 1.17 -10.95
CA THR A 146 -1.44 2.07 -10.55
C THR A 146 -2.29 1.47 -9.44
N VAL A 147 -2.49 2.22 -8.39
CA VAL A 147 -3.39 1.81 -7.31
C VAL A 147 -4.85 1.90 -7.77
N ARG A 148 -5.13 2.56 -8.89
CA ARG A 148 -6.46 2.66 -9.53
C ARG A 148 -6.33 3.09 -11.01
N GLY A 149 -6.82 2.26 -11.92
CA GLY A 149 -7.48 2.59 -13.21
C GLY A 149 -6.89 3.56 -14.23
N ALA A 150 -5.85 4.29 -13.96
CA ALA A 150 -5.28 5.25 -14.91
C ALA A 150 -3.88 4.79 -15.36
N GLY A 151 -3.77 4.32 -16.59
CA GLY A 151 -2.49 3.89 -17.16
C GLY A 151 -2.18 2.41 -16.91
N GLN A 152 -3.17 1.55 -17.09
CA GLN A 152 -3.01 0.10 -16.95
C GLN A 152 -1.89 -0.43 -17.85
N VAL A 153 -0.98 -1.17 -17.27
CA VAL A 153 -0.15 -2.09 -18.03
C VAL A 153 -1.09 -3.15 -18.61
N THR A 154 -1.33 -3.08 -19.92
CA THR A 154 -2.16 -4.07 -20.62
C THR A 154 -1.33 -5.34 -20.83
N GLY A 155 -1.67 -6.40 -20.15
CA GLY A 155 -1.00 -7.70 -20.25
C GLY A 155 -0.46 -8.20 -18.90
N SER A 156 -0.19 -9.51 -18.82
CA SER A 156 0.44 -10.08 -17.63
C SER A 156 1.90 -9.62 -17.54
N VAL A 157 2.29 -9.19 -16.36
CA VAL A 157 3.69 -8.87 -16.09
C VAL A 157 4.47 -10.19 -15.92
N PRO A 158 5.56 -10.41 -16.69
CA PRO A 158 6.34 -11.62 -16.55
C PRO A 158 6.88 -11.79 -15.11
N ALA A 159 6.80 -13.00 -14.59
CA ALA A 159 7.28 -13.31 -13.24
C ALA A 159 8.73 -12.84 -12.98
N ALA A 160 9.61 -12.95 -13.98
CA ALA A 160 10.99 -12.50 -13.90
C ALA A 160 11.11 -10.97 -13.68
N VAL A 161 10.20 -10.19 -14.24
CA VAL A 161 10.15 -8.73 -14.03
C VAL A 161 9.72 -8.44 -12.59
N LEU A 162 8.64 -9.05 -12.12
CA LEU A 162 8.16 -8.89 -10.74
C LEU A 162 9.25 -9.26 -9.71
N GLN A 163 9.94 -10.38 -9.92
CA GLN A 163 11.04 -10.80 -9.05
C GLN A 163 12.20 -9.79 -9.05
N THR A 164 12.56 -9.29 -10.23
CA THR A 164 13.67 -8.32 -10.37
C THR A 164 13.33 -7.02 -9.65
N VAL A 165 12.12 -6.50 -9.86
CA VAL A 165 11.65 -5.25 -9.25
C VAL A 165 11.54 -5.40 -7.73
N ALA A 166 11.00 -6.52 -7.24
CA ALA A 166 10.89 -6.77 -5.80
C ALA A 166 12.27 -6.82 -5.12
N ARG A 167 13.25 -7.48 -5.73
CA ARG A 167 14.64 -7.51 -5.22
C ARG A 167 15.29 -6.14 -5.27
N ALA A 168 15.03 -5.36 -6.31
CA ALA A 168 15.50 -3.97 -6.39
C ALA A 168 14.92 -3.11 -5.27
N ALA A 169 13.63 -3.27 -4.98
CA ALA A 169 12.95 -2.58 -3.89
C ALA A 169 13.59 -2.92 -2.52
N VAL A 170 13.88 -4.20 -2.27
CA VAL A 170 14.63 -4.64 -1.08
C VAL A 170 15.99 -3.95 -0.99
N ALA A 171 16.76 -3.99 -2.07
CA ALA A 171 18.12 -3.43 -2.10
C ALA A 171 18.13 -1.89 -1.96
N ALA A 172 17.10 -1.22 -2.41
CA ALA A 172 16.96 0.24 -2.37
C ALA A 172 16.31 0.76 -1.07
N GLY A 173 15.93 -0.12 -0.14
CA GLY A 173 15.46 0.26 1.20
C GLY A 173 13.96 0.49 1.33
N ALA A 174 13.13 -0.11 0.46
CA ALA A 174 11.71 -0.19 0.69
C ALA A 174 11.40 -1.10 1.89
N ASP A 175 10.33 -0.78 2.62
CA ASP A 175 9.86 -1.62 3.73
C ASP A 175 8.75 -2.57 3.27
N VAL A 176 7.98 -2.14 2.27
CA VAL A 176 6.85 -2.91 1.74
C VAL A 176 6.81 -2.82 0.22
N VAL A 177 6.54 -3.94 -0.44
CA VAL A 177 6.20 -3.99 -1.86
C VAL A 177 4.69 -4.18 -1.99
N VAL A 178 4.04 -3.27 -2.70
CA VAL A 178 2.60 -3.32 -2.97
C VAL A 178 2.38 -3.88 -4.37
N GLY A 179 1.70 -5.01 -4.45
CA GLY A 179 1.31 -5.60 -5.72
C GLY A 179 0.27 -4.75 -6.46
N PRO A 180 0.03 -5.02 -7.75
CA PRO A 180 -1.00 -4.35 -8.51
C PRO A 180 -2.39 -4.62 -7.92
N SER A 181 -3.34 -3.71 -8.19
CA SER A 181 -4.76 -3.94 -7.86
C SER A 181 -5.39 -4.95 -8.81
N ASP A 182 -6.44 -5.64 -8.37
CA ASP A 182 -7.17 -6.66 -9.16
C ASP A 182 -7.83 -6.12 -10.44
N ASP A 183 -8.00 -4.80 -10.55
CA ASP A 183 -8.50 -4.16 -11.79
C ASP A 183 -7.47 -4.15 -12.92
N ALA A 184 -6.26 -4.66 -12.71
CA ALA A 184 -5.27 -4.79 -13.76
C ALA A 184 -5.63 -6.01 -14.65
N PRO A 185 -6.05 -5.81 -15.91
CA PRO A 185 -6.30 -6.93 -16.80
C PRO A 185 -4.98 -7.62 -17.13
N GLY A 186 -4.86 -8.89 -16.81
CA GLY A 186 -3.69 -9.70 -17.13
C GLY A 186 -3.90 -11.16 -16.79
N GLU A 187 -3.21 -12.05 -17.52
CA GLU A 187 -3.17 -13.49 -17.24
C GLU A 187 -2.31 -13.76 -16.01
N GLY A 188 -2.86 -13.58 -14.85
CA GLY A 188 -2.24 -13.89 -13.57
C GLY A 188 -3.18 -13.42 -12.48
N SER A 189 -3.60 -14.31 -11.61
CA SER A 189 -4.43 -13.90 -10.49
C SER A 189 -3.61 -13.01 -9.55
N ALA A 190 -4.28 -12.18 -8.77
CA ALA A 190 -3.63 -11.40 -7.73
C ALA A 190 -2.85 -12.31 -6.77
N GLU A 191 -3.37 -13.51 -6.49
CA GLU A 191 -2.70 -14.52 -5.67
C GLU A 191 -1.37 -14.97 -6.27
N GLU A 192 -1.32 -15.19 -7.59
CA GLU A 192 -0.08 -15.57 -8.27
C GLU A 192 0.96 -14.45 -8.19
N THR A 193 0.55 -13.22 -8.46
CA THR A 193 1.42 -12.06 -8.36
C THR A 193 1.97 -11.90 -6.93
N ILE A 194 1.12 -11.97 -5.91
CA ILE A 194 1.52 -11.90 -4.50
C ILE A 194 2.50 -13.01 -4.15
N ARG A 195 2.27 -14.25 -4.61
CA ARG A 195 3.17 -15.37 -4.37
C ARG A 195 4.55 -15.12 -4.96
N ILE A 196 4.62 -14.66 -6.21
CA ILE A 196 5.89 -14.33 -6.88
C ILE A 196 6.65 -13.24 -6.11
N LEU A 197 5.96 -12.18 -5.67
CA LEU A 197 6.57 -11.10 -4.90
C LEU A 197 7.04 -11.60 -3.53
N ALA A 198 6.23 -12.37 -2.82
CA ALA A 198 6.57 -12.92 -1.51
C ALA A 198 7.81 -13.84 -1.57
N GLU A 199 7.89 -14.69 -2.58
CA GLU A 199 9.08 -15.51 -2.83
C GLU A 199 10.31 -14.67 -3.15
N ALA A 200 10.15 -13.58 -3.90
CA ALA A 200 11.25 -12.71 -4.29
C ALA A 200 11.87 -11.94 -3.12
N VAL A 201 11.07 -11.59 -2.11
CA VAL A 201 11.53 -10.86 -0.91
C VAL A 201 11.83 -11.79 0.28
N ALA A 202 11.64 -13.09 0.13
CA ALA A 202 11.85 -14.06 1.21
C ALA A 202 13.26 -13.95 1.80
N GLY A 203 13.33 -13.97 3.14
CA GLY A 203 14.60 -13.83 3.87
C GLY A 203 15.07 -12.37 4.06
N SER A 204 14.32 -11.38 3.57
CA SER A 204 14.52 -9.96 3.89
C SER A 204 13.53 -9.50 4.97
N SER A 205 13.68 -8.25 5.43
CA SER A 205 12.70 -7.58 6.30
C SER A 205 11.51 -6.97 5.54
N VAL A 206 11.55 -6.99 4.20
CA VAL A 206 10.49 -6.41 3.36
C VAL A 206 9.28 -7.33 3.35
N THR A 207 8.11 -6.74 3.47
CA THR A 207 6.84 -7.45 3.40
C THR A 207 6.10 -7.16 2.09
N VAL A 208 5.17 -8.03 1.71
CA VAL A 208 4.32 -7.85 0.54
C VAL A 208 2.91 -7.57 0.98
N MET A 209 2.24 -6.66 0.29
CA MET A 209 0.81 -6.44 0.44
C MET A 209 0.12 -6.39 -0.91
N SER A 210 -1.19 -6.65 -0.94
CA SER A 210 -1.97 -6.46 -2.16
C SER A 210 -2.26 -4.97 -2.36
N GLY A 211 -2.41 -4.57 -3.61
CA GLY A 211 -3.14 -3.34 -3.93
C GLY A 211 -4.61 -3.46 -3.55
N ARG A 212 -5.38 -2.41 -3.82
CA ARG A 212 -6.83 -2.41 -3.57
C ARG A 212 -7.53 -3.47 -4.43
N VAL A 213 -8.35 -4.31 -3.83
CA VAL A 213 -9.02 -5.42 -4.52
C VAL A 213 -10.52 -5.22 -4.64
N LEU A 214 -11.23 -5.01 -3.53
CA LEU A 214 -12.69 -4.93 -3.50
C LEU A 214 -13.16 -3.82 -2.54
N SER A 215 -14.46 -3.51 -2.58
CA SER A 215 -15.09 -2.73 -1.52
C SER A 215 -15.09 -3.52 -0.20
N PHE A 216 -14.90 -2.82 0.92
CA PHE A 216 -14.99 -3.42 2.25
C PHE A 216 -16.36 -4.06 2.52
N ASP A 217 -17.42 -3.49 1.96
CA ASP A 217 -18.80 -3.99 2.12
C ASP A 217 -19.15 -5.10 1.12
N ASP A 218 -18.22 -5.53 0.26
CA ASP A 218 -18.46 -6.66 -0.64
C ASP A 218 -18.53 -7.97 0.16
N PRO A 219 -19.59 -8.78 -0.03
CA PRO A 219 -19.74 -10.04 0.71
C PRO A 219 -18.57 -11.01 0.52
N GLY A 220 -17.85 -10.91 -0.60
CA GLY A 220 -16.66 -11.74 -0.91
C GLY A 220 -15.33 -11.17 -0.42
N ALA A 221 -15.33 -9.96 0.17
CA ALA A 221 -14.08 -9.28 0.52
C ALA A 221 -13.19 -10.10 1.46
N PHE A 222 -13.78 -10.70 2.49
CA PHE A 222 -13.02 -11.50 3.46
C PHE A 222 -12.43 -12.78 2.86
N ASP A 223 -13.14 -13.45 1.93
CA ASP A 223 -12.62 -14.61 1.23
C ASP A 223 -11.41 -14.23 0.35
N VAL A 224 -11.45 -13.05 -0.27
CA VAL A 224 -10.30 -12.51 -1.03
C VAL A 224 -9.13 -12.21 -0.10
N VAL A 225 -9.37 -11.58 1.05
CA VAL A 225 -8.33 -11.31 2.06
C VAL A 225 -7.66 -12.61 2.51
N GLU A 226 -8.42 -13.68 2.78
CA GLU A 226 -7.87 -14.97 3.18
C GLU A 226 -7.02 -15.60 2.07
N ARG A 227 -7.49 -15.59 0.82
CA ARG A 227 -6.74 -16.12 -0.32
C ARG A 227 -5.44 -15.37 -0.56
N LEU A 228 -5.46 -14.03 -0.54
CA LEU A 228 -4.26 -13.22 -0.72
C LEU A 228 -3.28 -13.38 0.45
N SER A 229 -3.78 -13.49 1.67
CA SER A 229 -2.95 -13.78 2.84
C SER A 229 -2.29 -15.15 2.74
N ALA A 230 -3.02 -16.17 2.28
CA ALA A 230 -2.47 -17.50 2.03
C ALA A 230 -1.42 -17.50 0.90
N ALA A 231 -1.53 -16.59 -0.06
CA ALA A 231 -0.53 -16.38 -1.12
C ALA A 231 0.73 -15.63 -0.63
N GLY A 232 0.72 -15.05 0.58
CA GLY A 232 1.86 -14.37 1.17
C GLY A 232 1.68 -12.87 1.41
N ALA A 233 0.49 -12.31 1.18
CA ALA A 233 0.23 -10.92 1.54
C ALA A 233 0.16 -10.75 3.06
N HIS A 234 0.96 -9.83 3.60
CA HIS A 234 0.90 -9.45 5.01
C HIS A 234 -0.32 -8.57 5.30
N ARG A 235 -0.73 -7.77 4.33
CA ARG A 235 -1.86 -6.84 4.41
C ARG A 235 -2.58 -6.79 3.07
N VAL A 236 -3.88 -6.49 3.13
CA VAL A 236 -4.77 -6.37 1.98
C VAL A 236 -5.55 -5.07 2.08
N VAL A 237 -5.59 -4.31 0.99
CA VAL A 237 -6.31 -3.03 0.93
C VAL A 237 -7.69 -3.22 0.37
N LEU A 238 -8.71 -2.76 1.11
CA LEU A 238 -10.10 -2.72 0.68
C LEU A 238 -10.56 -1.26 0.50
N ASP A 239 -11.47 -1.04 -0.42
CA ASP A 239 -12.03 0.28 -0.67
C ASP A 239 -13.08 0.66 0.37
N ALA A 240 -12.93 1.83 0.96
CA ALA A 240 -13.85 2.38 1.95
C ALA A 240 -14.85 3.37 1.36
N ALA A 241 -14.87 3.60 0.03
CA ALA A 241 -15.73 4.62 -0.58
C ALA A 241 -17.22 4.42 -0.30
N SER A 242 -17.67 3.17 -0.14
CA SER A 242 -19.06 2.86 0.25
C SER A 242 -19.41 3.29 1.68
N LEU A 243 -18.42 3.37 2.59
CA LEU A 243 -18.64 3.80 3.96
C LEU A 243 -18.94 5.31 4.07
N SER A 244 -18.59 6.06 3.04
CA SER A 244 -18.77 7.51 2.98
C SER A 244 -20.21 7.93 2.62
N THR A 245 -21.02 7.02 2.12
CA THR A 245 -22.40 7.29 1.67
C THR A 245 -23.47 6.93 2.69
N GLY A 246 -23.12 6.85 3.97
CA GLY A 246 -24.07 6.67 5.06
C GLY A 246 -25.19 7.70 4.94
N SER A 247 -26.21 7.35 4.15
CA SER A 247 -27.44 8.08 3.96
C SER A 247 -28.11 8.27 5.30
N THR A 248 -28.13 9.50 5.78
CA THR A 248 -29.22 9.92 6.66
C THR A 248 -30.49 9.92 5.83
N ALA A 249 -31.26 8.82 5.94
CA ALA A 249 -32.66 8.80 5.59
C ALA A 249 -33.48 9.41 6.72
#